data_f3a2ddbc56fe337f24d1110bb5ef039b
#
_entry.id   f3a2ddbc56fe337f24d1110bb5ef039b
#
_cell.length_a   1.000
_cell.length_b   1.000
_cell.length_c   1.000
_cell.angle_alpha   90.00
_cell.angle_beta   90.00
_cell.angle_gamma   90.00
#
_symmetry.space_group_name_H-M   'P 1'
#
loop_
_entity.id
_entity.type
_entity.pdbx_description
1 polymer ?
#
loop_
_entity_poly.entity_id
_entity_poly.type
_entity_poly.pdbx_seq_one_letter_code
_entity_poly.pdbx_strand_id
1 'polypeptide(L)'
;MGDEWCTIESDPGVFTQLCEEIGVKGVQFEEIYSLGPEAFMQLDMEKIYGLVFLFKWEKQTDDRPTVDAADHGIFFAQQVIQNACATQAIMSCLMNSEKLDLGPHLKEFKEFTSFLDPQMKGLAVSNSEPVRKAHNSFRQQSSFEITHDKEEKGGDAFHFIGYICRNNMVYELDGLKQGPVWIADVPEGTCWADKAREEVQRRIEAYTAKAASAGKEESVELRFNLMAIIGNRLQEAEQKAERQRYLRQRANISLVSRGEDVELLDEVDDDDAPTDIPSFEELSAREVSEVKSVVAGCTGTLKELSVIIEAEQKKRKKWMDENSLRRADLVPLALCAMRHLARKGQLMAALEKGKEVHLKRVEEKKAATATAH
;
A
#
# COMPACT_ATOMS: atom_id res chain seq x y z
N MET A 1 -28.48 6.28 3.07
CA MET A 1 -27.33 6.75 2.29
C MET A 1 -26.47 5.57 1.98
N GLY A 2 -26.55 5.13 0.89
CA GLY A 2 -25.75 4.69 -0.23
C GLY A 2 -24.99 3.38 0.01
N ASP A 3 -25.60 2.26 -0.42
CA ASP A 3 -24.91 0.96 -0.58
C ASP A 3 -23.86 0.97 -1.72
N GLU A 4 -23.60 2.13 -2.32
CA GLU A 4 -22.68 2.28 -3.43
C GLU A 4 -21.23 2.45 -2.97
N TRP A 5 -20.34 1.70 -3.61
CA TRP A 5 -18.90 1.82 -3.45
C TRP A 5 -18.41 3.12 -4.11
N CYS A 6 -17.69 3.94 -3.37
CA CYS A 6 -17.09 5.16 -3.91
C CYS A 6 -15.79 4.86 -4.66
N THR A 7 -15.29 5.82 -5.43
CA THR A 7 -13.92 5.76 -5.94
C THR A 7 -12.97 6.19 -4.82
N ILE A 8 -11.84 5.49 -4.65
CA ILE A 8 -10.77 5.85 -3.71
C ILE A 8 -9.50 6.22 -4.47
N GLU A 9 -8.70 7.10 -3.88
CA GLU A 9 -7.42 7.51 -4.47
C GLU A 9 -6.41 6.37 -4.43
N SER A 10 -5.58 6.28 -5.48
CA SER A 10 -4.41 5.40 -5.52
C SER A 10 -3.28 6.06 -4.73
N ASP A 11 -3.22 5.78 -3.44
CA ASP A 11 -2.29 6.40 -2.49
C ASP A 11 -1.85 5.37 -1.44
N PRO A 12 -0.53 5.26 -1.15
CA PRO A 12 -0.02 4.28 -0.19
C PRO A 12 -0.60 4.41 1.21
N GLY A 13 -0.82 5.65 1.68
CA GLY A 13 -1.41 5.92 2.99
C GLY A 13 -2.88 5.54 3.05
N VAL A 14 -3.64 5.73 1.95
CA VAL A 14 -5.04 5.29 1.83
C VAL A 14 -5.11 3.77 1.90
N PHE A 15 -4.31 3.06 1.11
CA PHE A 15 -4.35 1.61 1.03
C PHE A 15 -3.82 0.93 2.30
N THR A 16 -2.79 1.52 2.94
CA THR A 16 -2.30 1.04 4.23
C THR A 16 -3.39 1.15 5.30
N GLN A 17 -4.01 2.31 5.43
CA GLN A 17 -5.07 2.51 6.43
C GLN A 17 -6.33 1.69 6.12
N LEU A 18 -6.67 1.50 4.84
CA LEU A 18 -7.75 0.61 4.43
C LEU A 18 -7.52 -0.81 4.96
N CYS A 19 -6.31 -1.36 4.81
CA CYS A 19 -5.97 -2.68 5.31
C CYS A 19 -6.06 -2.76 6.83
N GLU A 20 -5.58 -1.74 7.55
CA GLU A 20 -5.68 -1.65 9.02
C GLU A 20 -7.15 -1.62 9.47
N GLU A 21 -8.02 -0.87 8.80
CA GLU A 21 -9.45 -0.78 9.13
C GLU A 21 -10.23 -2.06 8.84
N ILE A 22 -9.79 -2.85 7.85
CA ILE A 22 -10.34 -4.19 7.59
C ILE A 22 -9.85 -5.21 8.63
N GLY A 23 -8.76 -4.89 9.35
CA GLY A 23 -8.20 -5.71 10.42
C GLY A 23 -6.90 -6.44 10.07
N VAL A 24 -6.31 -6.19 8.90
CA VAL A 24 -5.02 -6.76 8.50
C VAL A 24 -3.89 -6.07 9.26
N LYS A 25 -2.94 -6.86 9.77
CA LYS A 25 -1.82 -6.35 10.56
C LYS A 25 -0.50 -6.60 9.85
N GLY A 26 0.48 -5.76 10.16
CA GLY A 26 1.86 -5.97 9.73
C GLY A 26 2.13 -5.68 8.27
N VAL A 27 1.26 -4.91 7.59
CA VAL A 27 1.43 -4.52 6.19
C VAL A 27 1.49 -3.01 6.01
N GLN A 28 2.14 -2.59 4.94
CA GLN A 28 2.06 -1.23 4.40
C GLN A 28 2.20 -1.26 2.89
N PHE A 29 1.77 -0.18 2.25
CA PHE A 29 1.94 0.04 0.82
C PHE A 29 3.11 0.98 0.56
N GLU A 30 3.90 0.66 -0.46
CA GLU A 30 4.94 1.53 -1.00
C GLU A 30 4.74 1.71 -2.49
N GLU A 31 4.81 2.95 -2.95
CA GLU A 31 4.72 3.28 -4.36
C GLU A 31 6.07 3.02 -5.05
N ILE A 32 6.02 2.38 -6.21
CA ILE A 32 7.20 2.06 -7.01
C ILE A 32 7.26 3.04 -8.17
N TYR A 33 8.13 4.03 -8.07
CA TYR A 33 8.26 5.12 -9.05
C TYR A 33 9.09 4.75 -10.29
N SER A 34 9.84 3.68 -10.24
CA SER A 34 10.69 3.21 -11.33
C SER A 34 10.56 1.71 -11.52
N LEU A 35 10.54 1.27 -12.76
CA LEU A 35 10.61 -0.16 -13.10
C LEU A 35 12.07 -0.63 -13.28
N GLY A 36 13.06 0.18 -12.90
CA GLY A 36 14.45 -0.27 -12.83
C GLY A 36 14.64 -1.32 -11.73
N PRO A 37 15.56 -2.27 -11.90
CA PRO A 37 15.84 -3.29 -10.89
C PRO A 37 16.17 -2.71 -9.51
N GLU A 38 16.82 -1.55 -9.48
CA GLU A 38 17.21 -0.83 -8.26
C GLU A 38 16.05 -0.44 -7.37
N ALA A 39 14.87 -0.17 -7.96
CA ALA A 39 13.68 0.20 -7.17
C ALA A 39 13.16 -0.99 -6.35
N PHE A 40 13.27 -2.21 -6.89
CA PHE A 40 12.88 -3.44 -6.21
C PHE A 40 13.94 -3.92 -5.22
N MET A 41 15.22 -3.65 -5.47
CA MET A 41 16.32 -4.00 -4.55
C MET A 41 16.23 -3.29 -3.19
N GLN A 42 15.50 -2.17 -3.11
CA GLN A 42 15.27 -1.44 -1.85
C GLN A 42 14.14 -2.07 -1.00
N LEU A 43 13.40 -3.01 -1.58
CA LEU A 43 12.37 -3.75 -0.88
C LEU A 43 12.94 -5.07 -0.33
N ASP A 44 12.51 -5.45 0.85
CA ASP A 44 12.79 -6.79 1.37
C ASP A 44 12.00 -7.81 0.56
N MET A 45 12.69 -8.51 -0.33
CA MET A 45 12.07 -9.42 -1.31
C MET A 45 11.26 -10.55 -0.66
N GLU A 46 11.63 -10.97 0.55
CA GLU A 46 10.88 -12.01 1.30
C GLU A 46 9.58 -11.49 1.89
N LYS A 47 9.42 -10.18 1.94
CA LYS A 47 8.29 -9.48 2.55
C LYS A 47 7.45 -8.71 1.56
N ILE A 48 7.58 -9.00 0.28
CA ILE A 48 6.63 -8.52 -0.74
C ILE A 48 5.49 -9.52 -0.82
N TYR A 49 4.30 -9.10 -0.38
CA TYR A 49 3.10 -9.95 -0.30
C TYR A 49 2.23 -9.88 -1.55
N GLY A 50 2.39 -8.84 -2.35
CA GLY A 50 1.68 -8.63 -3.59
C GLY A 50 2.10 -7.32 -4.24
N LEU A 51 1.76 -7.18 -5.53
CA LEU A 51 1.85 -5.90 -6.23
C LEU A 51 0.46 -5.52 -6.71
N VAL A 52 0.13 -4.23 -6.63
CA VAL A 52 -1.13 -3.66 -7.13
C VAL A 52 -0.79 -2.66 -8.22
N PHE A 53 -1.31 -2.90 -9.41
CA PHE A 53 -1.03 -2.10 -10.59
C PHE A 53 -2.29 -1.41 -11.10
N LEU A 54 -2.23 -0.08 -11.17
CA LEU A 54 -3.25 0.79 -11.75
C LEU A 54 -2.86 1.16 -13.16
N PHE A 55 -3.80 1.04 -14.09
CA PHE A 55 -3.62 1.49 -15.46
C PHE A 55 -4.92 2.03 -16.05
N LYS A 56 -4.80 2.81 -17.11
CA LYS A 56 -5.95 3.27 -17.86
C LYS A 56 -6.58 2.09 -18.59
N TRP A 57 -7.83 1.79 -18.23
CA TRP A 57 -8.56 0.69 -18.85
C TRP A 57 -9.00 1.03 -20.26
N GLU A 58 -8.67 0.18 -21.19
CA GLU A 58 -9.20 0.21 -22.55
C GLU A 58 -9.86 -1.13 -22.82
N LYS A 59 -10.97 -1.13 -23.56
CA LYS A 59 -11.60 -2.37 -24.00
C LYS A 59 -10.65 -3.10 -24.94
N GLN A 60 -9.84 -4.00 -24.40
CA GLN A 60 -8.95 -4.88 -25.13
C GLN A 60 -9.42 -6.32 -24.98
N THR A 61 -9.29 -7.10 -26.03
CA THR A 61 -9.35 -8.54 -25.93
C THR A 61 -7.99 -9.02 -25.41
N ASP A 62 -7.90 -9.31 -24.11
CA ASP A 62 -6.76 -10.02 -23.55
C ASP A 62 -7.08 -11.50 -23.57
N ASP A 63 -6.64 -12.19 -24.63
CA ASP A 63 -6.94 -13.59 -24.90
C ASP A 63 -5.98 -14.56 -24.18
N ARG A 64 -5.17 -14.07 -23.20
CA ARG A 64 -4.32 -14.94 -22.40
C ARG A 64 -5.19 -15.94 -21.63
N PRO A 65 -4.82 -17.23 -21.62
CA PRO A 65 -5.59 -18.26 -20.94
C PRO A 65 -5.59 -18.02 -19.43
N THR A 66 -6.74 -18.21 -18.80
CA THR A 66 -6.89 -18.24 -17.35
C THR A 66 -6.74 -19.66 -16.83
N VAL A 67 -6.25 -19.81 -15.62
CA VAL A 67 -6.18 -21.09 -14.91
C VAL A 67 -7.33 -21.21 -13.92
N ASP A 68 -7.67 -22.43 -13.52
CA ASP A 68 -8.61 -22.64 -12.43
C ASP A 68 -7.95 -22.25 -11.11
N ALA A 69 -8.56 -21.31 -10.39
CA ALA A 69 -8.04 -20.81 -9.15
C ALA A 69 -7.98 -21.88 -8.04
N ALA A 70 -8.93 -22.81 -8.04
CA ALA A 70 -8.99 -23.88 -7.05
C ALA A 70 -7.85 -24.89 -7.22
N ASP A 71 -7.53 -25.27 -8.45
CA ASP A 71 -6.45 -26.21 -8.77
C ASP A 71 -5.07 -25.69 -8.33
N HIS A 72 -4.91 -24.35 -8.29
CA HIS A 72 -3.68 -23.68 -7.89
C HIS A 72 -3.69 -23.17 -6.44
N GLY A 73 -4.79 -23.40 -5.69
CA GLY A 73 -4.95 -22.94 -4.32
C GLY A 73 -4.96 -21.41 -4.20
N ILE A 74 -5.49 -20.71 -5.21
CA ILE A 74 -5.53 -19.26 -5.31
C ILE A 74 -6.91 -18.75 -4.89
N PHE A 75 -6.95 -17.78 -3.98
CA PHE A 75 -8.15 -16.99 -3.78
C PHE A 75 -8.32 -16.03 -4.96
N PHE A 76 -9.36 -16.22 -5.73
CA PHE A 76 -9.72 -15.35 -6.84
C PHE A 76 -11.20 -15.00 -6.77
N ALA A 77 -11.51 -13.71 -6.83
CA ALA A 77 -12.88 -13.20 -6.82
C ALA A 77 -13.11 -12.34 -8.07
N GLN A 78 -14.19 -12.59 -8.79
CA GLN A 78 -14.57 -11.75 -9.92
C GLN A 78 -15.14 -10.42 -9.43
N GLN A 79 -14.82 -9.35 -10.15
CA GLN A 79 -15.36 -8.03 -9.84
C GLN A 79 -16.82 -7.92 -10.33
N VAL A 80 -17.73 -7.79 -9.39
CA VAL A 80 -19.17 -7.66 -9.66
C VAL A 80 -19.67 -6.23 -9.45
N ILE A 81 -18.87 -5.36 -8.82
CA ILE A 81 -19.23 -3.96 -8.53
C ILE A 81 -18.20 -3.03 -9.16
N GLN A 82 -18.71 -1.96 -9.79
CA GLN A 82 -17.88 -0.84 -10.23
C GLN A 82 -17.33 -0.07 -9.02
N ASN A 83 -16.19 0.60 -9.18
CA ASN A 83 -15.48 1.39 -8.15
C ASN A 83 -14.83 0.58 -7.01
N ALA A 84 -15.06 -0.73 -6.90
CA ALA A 84 -14.43 -1.59 -5.90
C ALA A 84 -13.09 -2.21 -6.37
N CYS A 85 -12.63 -1.92 -7.60
CA CYS A 85 -11.47 -2.57 -8.24
C CYS A 85 -10.19 -2.48 -7.39
N ALA A 86 -9.91 -1.33 -6.78
CA ALA A 86 -8.75 -1.17 -5.90
C ALA A 86 -8.81 -2.11 -4.70
N THR A 87 -9.91 -2.07 -3.94
CA THR A 87 -10.09 -2.95 -2.76
C THR A 87 -10.12 -4.41 -3.15
N GLN A 88 -10.70 -4.74 -4.30
CA GLN A 88 -10.70 -6.12 -4.79
C GLN A 88 -9.30 -6.61 -5.17
N ALA A 89 -8.50 -5.80 -5.84
CA ALA A 89 -7.10 -6.14 -6.14
C ALA A 89 -6.27 -6.31 -4.86
N ILE A 90 -6.45 -5.41 -3.89
CA ILE A 90 -5.81 -5.50 -2.57
C ILE A 90 -6.23 -6.78 -1.86
N MET A 91 -7.53 -7.05 -1.74
CA MET A 91 -8.07 -8.27 -1.13
C MET A 91 -7.53 -9.52 -1.79
N SER A 92 -7.48 -9.53 -3.14
CA SER A 92 -6.93 -10.66 -3.90
C SER A 92 -5.47 -10.93 -3.57
N CYS A 93 -4.65 -9.90 -3.35
CA CYS A 93 -3.27 -10.09 -2.90
C CYS A 93 -3.19 -10.59 -1.44
N LEU A 94 -3.90 -9.95 -0.52
CA LEU A 94 -3.85 -10.26 0.90
C LEU A 94 -4.32 -11.69 1.19
N MET A 95 -5.43 -12.13 0.59
CA MET A 95 -6.02 -13.46 0.80
C MET A 95 -5.12 -14.59 0.31
N ASN A 96 -4.20 -14.32 -0.59
CA ASN A 96 -3.25 -15.29 -1.11
C ASN A 96 -1.92 -15.33 -0.34
N SER A 97 -1.69 -14.42 0.60
CA SER A 97 -0.53 -14.47 1.47
C SER A 97 -0.77 -15.38 2.68
N GLU A 98 0.16 -16.31 2.92
CA GLU A 98 0.15 -17.17 4.10
C GLU A 98 0.92 -16.55 5.29
N LYS A 99 1.73 -15.54 5.01
CA LYS A 99 2.60 -14.90 6.00
C LYS A 99 1.92 -13.75 6.75
N LEU A 100 0.72 -13.33 6.33
CA LEU A 100 0.02 -12.19 6.88
C LEU A 100 -0.97 -12.55 7.98
N ASP A 101 -1.04 -11.71 8.99
CA ASP A 101 -2.16 -11.73 9.92
C ASP A 101 -3.35 -10.97 9.33
N LEU A 102 -4.26 -11.72 8.73
CA LEU A 102 -5.47 -11.19 8.12
C LEU A 102 -6.48 -10.63 9.13
N GLY A 103 -6.24 -10.86 10.45
CA GLY A 103 -7.23 -10.59 11.49
C GLY A 103 -8.41 -11.57 11.46
N PRO A 104 -9.25 -11.55 12.49
CA PRO A 104 -10.32 -12.55 12.64
C PRO A 104 -11.32 -12.48 11.50
N HIS A 105 -11.76 -11.27 11.14
CA HIS A 105 -12.79 -11.07 10.11
C HIS A 105 -12.39 -11.65 8.75
N LEU A 106 -11.20 -11.35 8.24
CA LEU A 106 -10.77 -11.87 6.94
C LEU A 106 -10.37 -13.35 7.00
N LYS A 107 -9.96 -13.89 8.14
CA LYS A 107 -9.76 -15.32 8.34
C LYS A 107 -11.08 -16.08 8.18
N GLU A 108 -12.11 -15.66 8.91
CA GLU A 108 -13.47 -16.24 8.80
C GLU A 108 -14.02 -16.07 7.37
N PHE A 109 -13.82 -14.91 6.76
CA PHE A 109 -14.24 -14.64 5.39
C PHE A 109 -13.55 -15.58 4.39
N LYS A 110 -12.25 -15.82 4.55
CA LYS A 110 -11.46 -16.73 3.70
C LYS A 110 -11.96 -18.17 3.82
N GLU A 111 -12.23 -18.63 5.04
CA GLU A 111 -12.79 -19.95 5.31
C GLU A 111 -14.19 -20.09 4.71
N PHE A 112 -15.07 -19.13 4.97
CA PHE A 112 -16.44 -19.12 4.44
C PHE A 112 -16.48 -19.14 2.91
N THR A 113 -15.57 -18.42 2.25
CA THR A 113 -15.55 -18.32 0.78
C THR A 113 -14.73 -19.41 0.09
N SER A 114 -14.07 -20.30 0.83
CA SER A 114 -13.13 -21.28 0.26
C SER A 114 -13.74 -22.18 -0.80
N PHE A 115 -15.00 -22.57 -0.64
CA PHE A 115 -15.75 -23.48 -1.53
C PHE A 115 -16.60 -22.75 -2.58
N LEU A 116 -16.61 -21.42 -2.58
CA LEU A 116 -17.38 -20.63 -3.54
C LEU A 116 -16.61 -20.49 -4.86
N ASP A 117 -17.36 -20.40 -5.96
CA ASP A 117 -16.79 -20.03 -7.25
C ASP A 117 -16.34 -18.56 -7.30
N PRO A 118 -15.56 -18.15 -8.30
CA PRO A 118 -15.05 -16.78 -8.41
C PRO A 118 -16.12 -15.69 -8.39
N GLN A 119 -17.28 -15.93 -9.00
CA GLN A 119 -18.37 -14.97 -9.05
C GLN A 119 -19.04 -14.82 -7.69
N MET A 120 -19.29 -15.94 -7.02
CA MET A 120 -19.86 -15.93 -5.65
C MET A 120 -18.88 -15.31 -4.63
N LYS A 121 -17.57 -15.55 -4.79
CA LYS A 121 -16.55 -14.84 -4.00
C LYS A 121 -16.62 -13.33 -4.22
N GLY A 122 -16.78 -12.88 -5.45
CA GLY A 122 -16.96 -11.48 -5.79
C GLY A 122 -18.20 -10.85 -5.14
N LEU A 123 -19.32 -11.57 -5.17
CA LEU A 123 -20.54 -11.16 -4.47
C LEU A 123 -20.34 -11.10 -2.95
N ALA A 124 -19.63 -12.06 -2.37
CA ALA A 124 -19.31 -12.07 -0.95
C ALA A 124 -18.46 -10.87 -0.55
N VAL A 125 -17.42 -10.52 -1.33
CA VAL A 125 -16.60 -9.30 -1.12
C VAL A 125 -17.50 -8.06 -1.16
N SER A 126 -18.36 -7.97 -2.16
CA SER A 126 -19.27 -6.84 -2.37
C SER A 126 -20.22 -6.61 -1.21
N ASN A 127 -20.67 -7.70 -0.58
CA ASN A 127 -21.63 -7.70 0.52
C ASN A 127 -20.95 -7.64 1.90
N SER A 128 -19.63 -7.68 1.96
CA SER A 128 -18.90 -7.53 3.23
C SER A 128 -19.04 -6.11 3.76
N GLU A 129 -19.88 -5.92 4.77
CA GLU A 129 -20.10 -4.61 5.38
C GLU A 129 -18.82 -4.00 5.97
N PRO A 130 -17.95 -4.74 6.70
CA PRO A 130 -16.71 -4.18 7.21
C PRO A 130 -15.78 -3.69 6.11
N VAL A 131 -15.62 -4.45 5.01
CA VAL A 131 -14.77 -4.06 3.88
C VAL A 131 -15.34 -2.83 3.17
N ARG A 132 -16.67 -2.82 2.92
CA ARG A 132 -17.35 -1.69 2.29
C ARG A 132 -17.28 -0.43 3.15
N LYS A 133 -17.44 -0.56 4.47
CA LYS A 133 -17.37 0.56 5.41
C LYS A 133 -15.97 1.16 5.42
N ALA A 134 -14.94 0.33 5.51
CA ALA A 134 -13.54 0.77 5.46
C ALA A 134 -13.25 1.47 4.12
N HIS A 135 -13.63 0.88 2.99
CA HIS A 135 -13.48 1.48 1.67
C HIS A 135 -14.19 2.84 1.57
N ASN A 136 -15.48 2.90 1.93
CA ASN A 136 -16.28 4.11 1.82
C ASN A 136 -15.90 5.20 2.85
N SER A 137 -15.08 4.87 3.86
CA SER A 137 -14.55 5.88 4.78
C SER A 137 -13.63 6.88 4.06
N PHE A 138 -13.05 6.50 2.92
CA PHE A 138 -12.21 7.36 2.08
C PHE A 138 -13.00 8.10 0.99
N ARG A 139 -14.33 8.07 1.06
CA ARG A 139 -15.15 8.82 0.12
C ARG A 139 -14.81 10.30 0.19
N GLN A 140 -14.31 10.84 -0.91
CA GLN A 140 -14.15 12.29 -1.03
C GLN A 140 -15.54 12.93 -0.91
N GLN A 141 -15.70 13.80 0.05
CA GLN A 141 -16.91 14.61 0.15
C GLN A 141 -16.82 15.73 -0.89
N SER A 142 -17.16 15.41 -2.13
CA SER A 142 -17.31 16.40 -3.19
C SER A 142 -18.55 17.23 -2.91
N SER A 143 -18.36 18.28 -2.14
CA SER A 143 -19.41 19.19 -1.69
C SER A 143 -19.96 20.07 -2.79
N PHE A 144 -19.31 20.11 -3.89
CA PHE A 144 -19.71 20.84 -5.09
C PHE A 144 -19.48 19.92 -6.29
N GLU A 145 -20.35 18.95 -6.50
CA GLU A 145 -20.65 18.56 -7.88
C GLU A 145 -21.23 19.81 -8.54
N ILE A 146 -20.35 20.63 -9.09
CA ILE A 146 -20.75 21.46 -10.21
C ILE A 146 -21.18 20.42 -11.23
N THR A 147 -22.48 20.29 -11.41
CA THR A 147 -23.07 19.57 -12.54
C THR A 147 -22.57 20.25 -13.82
N HIS A 148 -21.33 19.95 -14.18
CA HIS A 148 -20.94 20.05 -15.56
C HIS A 148 -21.83 19.05 -16.29
N ASP A 149 -22.65 19.59 -17.17
CA ASP A 149 -23.58 18.84 -18.00
C ASP A 149 -23.02 17.46 -18.35
N LYS A 150 -23.90 16.48 -18.24
CA LYS A 150 -23.68 15.05 -18.52
C LYS A 150 -23.21 14.74 -19.95
N GLU A 151 -22.27 15.49 -20.50
CA GLU A 151 -21.78 15.31 -21.88
C GLU A 151 -20.26 15.14 -22.00
N GLU A 152 -19.50 14.96 -20.94
CA GLU A 152 -18.19 14.32 -21.11
C GLU A 152 -18.36 12.79 -21.19
N LYS A 153 -18.90 12.37 -22.34
CA LYS A 153 -18.76 11.01 -22.83
C LYS A 153 -17.27 10.73 -23.00
N GLY A 154 -16.67 10.04 -22.03
CA GLY A 154 -15.32 9.52 -22.16
C GLY A 154 -14.33 9.92 -21.06
N GLY A 155 -14.76 10.01 -19.82
CA GLY A 155 -13.82 10.03 -18.70
C GLY A 155 -12.95 8.77 -18.73
N ASP A 156 -11.62 8.92 -18.57
CA ASP A 156 -10.70 7.81 -18.55
C ASP A 156 -11.08 6.84 -17.42
N ALA A 157 -11.41 5.61 -17.78
CA ALA A 157 -11.64 4.55 -16.81
C ALA A 157 -10.29 3.97 -16.40
N PHE A 158 -10.04 3.90 -15.09
CA PHE A 158 -8.87 3.25 -14.53
C PHE A 158 -9.25 1.91 -13.93
N HIS A 159 -8.33 0.95 -13.98
CA HIS A 159 -8.55 -0.39 -13.46
C HIS A 159 -7.35 -0.86 -12.64
N PHE A 160 -7.62 -1.60 -11.55
CA PHE A 160 -6.61 -2.17 -10.67
C PHE A 160 -6.56 -3.68 -10.85
N ILE A 161 -5.34 -4.21 -10.93
CA ILE A 161 -5.07 -5.63 -10.92
C ILE A 161 -4.01 -5.96 -9.87
N GLY A 162 -4.02 -7.20 -9.38
CA GLY A 162 -3.03 -7.70 -8.43
C GLY A 162 -2.04 -8.66 -9.09
N TYR A 163 -0.81 -8.69 -8.59
CA TYR A 163 0.16 -9.76 -8.87
C TYR A 163 0.55 -10.43 -7.57
N ILE A 164 0.62 -11.75 -7.62
CA ILE A 164 1.02 -12.59 -6.48
C ILE A 164 2.00 -13.66 -6.91
N CYS A 165 2.74 -14.20 -5.95
CA CYS A 165 3.47 -15.45 -6.11
C CYS A 165 2.81 -16.56 -5.31
N ARG A 166 2.53 -17.68 -5.98
CA ARG A 166 2.01 -18.90 -5.37
C ARG A 166 2.71 -20.12 -5.94
N ASN A 167 3.25 -20.99 -5.09
CA ASN A 167 3.95 -22.20 -5.49
C ASN A 167 5.09 -21.93 -6.51
N ASN A 168 5.90 -20.90 -6.28
CA ASN A 168 6.97 -20.42 -7.19
C ASN A 168 6.47 -20.08 -8.60
N MET A 169 5.23 -19.64 -8.73
CA MET A 169 4.65 -19.13 -9.98
C MET A 169 4.03 -17.78 -9.75
N VAL A 170 4.19 -16.87 -10.69
CA VAL A 170 3.59 -15.53 -10.67
C VAL A 170 2.26 -15.56 -11.39
N TYR A 171 1.26 -14.99 -10.74
CA TYR A 171 -0.09 -14.86 -11.29
C TYR A 171 -0.55 -13.40 -11.28
N GLU A 172 -1.26 -13.04 -12.34
CA GLU A 172 -2.05 -11.82 -12.43
C GLU A 172 -3.48 -12.12 -12.01
N LEU A 173 -4.00 -11.29 -11.13
CA LEU A 173 -5.36 -11.36 -10.60
C LEU A 173 -6.14 -10.13 -11.08
N ASP A 174 -6.82 -10.29 -12.20
CA ASP A 174 -7.71 -9.30 -12.78
C ASP A 174 -9.17 -9.71 -12.57
N GLY A 175 -9.88 -8.99 -11.72
CA GLY A 175 -11.27 -9.30 -11.39
C GLY A 175 -12.25 -9.25 -12.59
N LEU A 176 -11.86 -8.67 -13.71
CA LEU A 176 -12.66 -8.66 -14.95
C LEU A 176 -12.50 -9.95 -15.75
N LYS A 177 -11.56 -10.83 -15.39
CA LYS A 177 -11.34 -12.12 -16.05
C LYS A 177 -12.07 -13.27 -15.35
N GLN A 178 -12.10 -14.42 -16.00
CA GLN A 178 -12.76 -15.63 -15.47
C GLN A 178 -11.92 -16.31 -14.38
N GLY A 179 -10.61 -16.09 -14.36
CA GLY A 179 -9.68 -16.71 -13.43
C GLY A 179 -8.30 -16.02 -13.43
N PRO A 180 -7.36 -16.48 -12.59
CA PRO A 180 -5.99 -16.02 -12.60
C PRO A 180 -5.30 -16.26 -13.93
N VAL A 181 -4.40 -15.37 -14.33
CA VAL A 181 -3.53 -15.56 -15.50
C VAL A 181 -2.14 -15.93 -14.99
N TRP A 182 -1.64 -17.09 -15.40
CA TRP A 182 -0.26 -17.46 -15.16
C TRP A 182 0.68 -16.56 -15.98
N ILE A 183 1.73 -16.00 -15.33
CA ILE A 183 2.67 -15.10 -15.96
C ILE A 183 4.00 -15.80 -16.21
N ALA A 184 4.62 -16.35 -15.15
CA ALA A 184 5.92 -16.97 -15.24
C ALA A 184 6.18 -17.89 -14.04
N ASP A 185 7.11 -18.84 -14.23
CA ASP A 185 7.73 -19.57 -13.15
C ASP A 185 8.82 -18.71 -12.50
N VAL A 186 9.02 -18.88 -11.19
CA VAL A 186 10.05 -18.20 -10.41
C VAL A 186 11.20 -19.17 -10.17
N PRO A 187 12.33 -19.02 -10.85
CA PRO A 187 13.50 -19.85 -10.58
C PRO A 187 13.98 -19.71 -9.14
N GLU A 188 14.54 -20.77 -8.60
CA GLU A 188 15.10 -20.76 -7.24
C GLU A 188 16.16 -19.66 -7.09
N GLY A 189 16.09 -18.91 -5.98
CA GLY A 189 17.00 -17.79 -5.71
C GLY A 189 16.68 -16.49 -6.43
N THR A 190 15.58 -16.41 -7.21
CA THR A 190 15.13 -15.16 -7.85
C THR A 190 13.94 -14.55 -7.12
N CYS A 191 13.83 -13.21 -7.21
CA CYS A 191 12.66 -12.51 -6.68
C CYS A 191 11.47 -12.65 -7.63
N TRP A 192 10.34 -13.11 -7.12
CA TRP A 192 9.11 -13.21 -7.91
C TRP A 192 8.61 -11.85 -8.43
N ALA A 193 8.86 -10.78 -7.65
CA ALA A 193 8.44 -9.44 -8.02
C ALA A 193 9.16 -8.91 -9.29
N ASP A 194 10.37 -9.44 -9.62
CA ASP A 194 11.05 -9.12 -10.88
C ASP A 194 10.26 -9.66 -12.08
N LYS A 195 9.67 -10.84 -11.96
CA LYS A 195 8.84 -11.40 -13.03
C LYS A 195 7.54 -10.60 -13.22
N ALA A 196 6.92 -10.18 -12.12
CA ALA A 196 5.78 -9.28 -12.19
C ALA A 196 6.15 -7.91 -12.79
N ARG A 197 7.33 -7.36 -12.44
CA ARG A 197 7.87 -6.13 -13.01
C ARG A 197 8.06 -6.21 -14.52
N GLU A 198 8.65 -7.31 -15.01
CA GLU A 198 8.82 -7.57 -16.45
C GLU A 198 7.46 -7.54 -17.17
N GLU A 199 6.42 -8.13 -16.59
CA GLU A 199 5.07 -8.13 -17.16
C GLU A 199 4.44 -6.73 -17.14
N VAL A 200 4.58 -5.98 -16.03
CA VAL A 200 4.11 -4.59 -15.94
C VAL A 200 4.80 -3.73 -17.01
N GLN A 201 6.12 -3.87 -17.17
CA GLN A 201 6.87 -3.15 -18.20
C GLN A 201 6.38 -3.48 -19.61
N ARG A 202 6.20 -4.76 -19.92
CA ARG A 202 5.64 -5.23 -21.20
C ARG A 202 4.27 -4.62 -21.49
N ARG A 203 3.41 -4.51 -20.47
CA ARG A 203 2.10 -3.86 -20.61
C ARG A 203 2.23 -2.39 -20.91
N ILE A 204 3.06 -1.67 -20.16
CA ILE A 204 3.31 -0.24 -20.39
C ILE A 204 3.83 0.01 -21.81
N GLU A 205 4.78 -0.78 -22.26
CA GLU A 205 5.32 -0.70 -23.62
C GLU A 205 4.25 -0.94 -24.69
N ALA A 206 3.38 -1.94 -24.48
CA ALA A 206 2.29 -2.25 -25.39
C ALA A 206 1.25 -1.08 -25.48
N TYR A 207 0.93 -0.46 -24.34
CA TYR A 207 0.07 0.73 -24.31
C TYR A 207 0.70 1.92 -25.03
N THR A 208 1.99 2.15 -24.77
CA THR A 208 2.75 3.26 -25.40
C THR A 208 2.84 3.09 -26.92
N ALA A 209 3.17 1.88 -27.38
CA ALA A 209 3.24 1.57 -28.81
C ALA A 209 1.88 1.76 -29.51
N LYS A 210 0.79 1.36 -28.85
CA LYS A 210 -0.57 1.53 -29.38
C LYS A 210 -0.98 3.00 -29.47
N ALA A 211 -0.62 3.78 -28.45
CA ALA A 211 -0.90 5.21 -28.43
C ALA A 211 -0.15 5.94 -29.55
N ALA A 212 1.12 5.63 -29.75
CA ALA A 212 1.94 6.16 -30.84
C ALA A 212 1.36 5.81 -32.21
N SER A 213 0.92 4.56 -32.43
CA SER A 213 0.29 4.12 -33.69
C SER A 213 -1.05 4.81 -33.98
N ALA A 214 -1.74 5.28 -32.93
CA ALA A 214 -3.01 6.00 -33.08
C ALA A 214 -2.83 7.52 -33.31
N GLY A 215 -1.60 8.02 -33.46
CA GLY A 215 -1.30 9.44 -33.68
C GLY A 215 -1.64 10.35 -32.49
N LYS A 216 -1.72 9.79 -31.28
CA LYS A 216 -2.04 10.49 -30.03
C LYS A 216 -0.80 10.83 -29.21
N GLU A 217 0.33 11.10 -29.87
CA GLU A 217 1.62 11.32 -29.20
C GLU A 217 1.63 12.51 -28.23
N GLU A 218 0.76 13.51 -28.41
CA GLU A 218 0.77 14.72 -27.56
C GLU A 218 -0.13 14.67 -26.33
N SER A 219 -0.95 13.63 -26.11
CA SER A 219 -1.91 13.63 -25.00
C SER A 219 -1.99 12.36 -24.19
N VAL A 220 -1.11 11.38 -24.40
CA VAL A 220 -1.12 10.16 -23.59
C VAL A 220 -0.29 10.39 -22.34
N GLU A 221 -0.85 11.12 -21.38
CA GLU A 221 -0.46 10.90 -19.98
C GLU A 221 -0.79 9.45 -19.65
N LEU A 222 0.17 8.59 -19.87
CA LEU A 222 0.12 7.20 -19.42
C LEU A 222 0.18 7.23 -17.90
N ARG A 223 -0.97 7.29 -17.26
CA ARG A 223 -1.07 7.24 -15.82
C ARG A 223 -1.03 5.79 -15.39
N PHE A 224 0.17 5.35 -15.06
CA PHE A 224 0.39 4.08 -14.40
C PHE A 224 0.76 4.35 -12.95
N ASN A 225 0.31 3.48 -12.06
CA ASN A 225 0.76 3.46 -10.68
C ASN A 225 1.00 2.01 -10.27
N LEU A 226 2.15 1.74 -9.70
CA LEU A 226 2.50 0.42 -9.17
C LEU A 226 2.81 0.56 -7.69
N MET A 227 2.16 -0.26 -6.88
CA MET A 227 2.38 -0.31 -5.44
C MET A 227 2.75 -1.71 -5.01
N ALA A 228 3.71 -1.83 -4.10
CA ALA A 228 4.01 -3.06 -3.40
C ALA A 228 3.29 -3.11 -2.05
N ILE A 229 2.73 -4.27 -1.75
CA ILE A 229 2.26 -4.63 -0.40
C ILE A 229 3.44 -5.29 0.30
N ILE A 230 3.97 -4.62 1.30
CA ILE A 230 5.17 -5.05 2.02
C ILE A 230 4.93 -5.17 3.53
N GLY A 231 5.89 -5.74 4.24
CA GLY A 231 5.91 -5.72 5.70
C GLY A 231 5.91 -4.30 6.26
N ASN A 232 5.24 -4.09 7.38
CA ASN A 232 5.16 -2.79 8.05
C ASN A 232 6.54 -2.41 8.61
N ARG A 233 7.24 -1.53 7.90
CA ARG A 233 8.62 -1.13 8.22
C ARG A 233 8.77 -0.50 9.61
N LEU A 234 7.78 0.27 10.06
CA LEU A 234 7.80 0.85 11.40
C LEU A 234 7.75 -0.26 12.45
N GLN A 235 6.75 -1.13 12.36
CA GLN A 235 6.58 -2.24 13.31
C GLN A 235 7.79 -3.16 13.34
N GLU A 236 8.36 -3.48 12.18
CA GLU A 236 9.55 -4.31 12.09
C GLU A 236 10.79 -3.65 12.70
N ALA A 237 10.96 -2.34 12.46
CA ALA A 237 12.07 -1.60 13.03
C ALA A 237 11.95 -1.48 14.55
N GLU A 238 10.73 -1.26 15.07
CA GLU A 238 10.43 -1.21 16.50
C GLU A 238 10.71 -2.57 17.17
N GLN A 239 10.24 -3.67 16.58
CA GLN A 239 10.51 -5.04 17.08
C GLN A 239 12.01 -5.38 17.07
N LYS A 240 12.72 -5.01 15.99
CA LYS A 240 14.17 -5.18 15.93
C LYS A 240 14.89 -4.33 16.98
N ALA A 241 14.46 -3.10 17.20
CA ALA A 241 15.05 -2.22 18.20
C ALA A 241 14.82 -2.75 19.61
N GLU A 242 13.62 -3.22 19.91
CA GLU A 242 13.29 -3.83 21.20
C GLU A 242 14.17 -5.04 21.46
N ARG A 243 14.29 -5.96 20.50
CA ARG A 243 15.18 -7.10 20.57
C ARG A 243 16.65 -6.70 20.86
N GLN A 244 17.13 -5.64 20.21
CA GLN A 244 18.51 -5.14 20.45
C GLN A 244 18.67 -4.53 21.83
N ARG A 245 17.64 -3.90 22.40
CA ARG A 245 17.67 -3.40 23.78
C ARG A 245 17.77 -4.54 24.78
N TYR A 246 16.94 -5.60 24.64
CA TYR A 246 17.03 -6.78 25.50
C TYR A 246 18.43 -7.43 25.45
N LEU A 247 18.97 -7.64 24.25
CA LEU A 247 20.29 -8.21 24.09
C LEU A 247 21.37 -7.34 24.72
N ARG A 248 21.32 -6.01 24.53
CA ARG A 248 22.26 -5.06 25.10
C ARG A 248 22.19 -5.03 26.62
N GLN A 249 20.99 -5.03 27.18
CA GLN A 249 20.79 -5.08 28.63
C GLN A 249 21.36 -6.36 29.23
N ARG A 250 21.06 -7.55 28.71
CA ARG A 250 21.62 -8.81 29.17
C ARG A 250 23.15 -8.83 29.09
N ALA A 251 23.72 -8.34 27.99
CA ALA A 251 25.15 -8.23 27.81
C ALA A 251 25.78 -7.27 28.85
N ASN A 252 25.18 -6.14 29.13
CA ASN A 252 25.63 -5.18 30.13
C ASN A 252 25.55 -5.79 31.54
N ILE A 253 24.46 -6.47 31.90
CA ILE A 253 24.34 -7.16 33.20
C ILE A 253 25.44 -8.22 33.34
N SER A 254 25.75 -8.98 32.30
CA SER A 254 26.83 -9.96 32.29
C SER A 254 28.21 -9.30 32.53
N LEU A 255 28.47 -8.12 31.94
CA LEU A 255 29.69 -7.36 32.15
C LEU A 255 29.78 -6.82 33.58
N VAL A 256 28.72 -6.24 34.11
CA VAL A 256 28.66 -5.74 35.50
C VAL A 256 28.88 -6.87 36.49
N SER A 257 28.32 -8.05 36.28
CA SER A 257 28.55 -9.24 37.16
C SER A 257 30.01 -9.67 37.22
N ARG A 258 30.83 -9.29 36.25
CA ARG A 258 32.28 -9.55 36.16
C ARG A 258 33.14 -8.38 36.62
N GLY A 259 32.52 -7.32 37.20
CA GLY A 259 33.22 -6.16 37.72
C GLY A 259 33.61 -5.10 36.68
N GLU A 260 33.05 -5.20 35.47
CA GLU A 260 33.24 -4.17 34.45
C GLU A 260 32.34 -2.96 34.74
N ASP A 261 32.88 -1.76 34.58
CA ASP A 261 32.12 -0.51 34.74
C ASP A 261 31.37 -0.20 33.44
N VAL A 262 30.05 -0.48 33.40
CA VAL A 262 29.18 -0.31 32.24
C VAL A 262 27.90 0.36 32.67
N GLU A 263 27.47 1.37 31.92
CA GLU A 263 26.21 2.07 32.15
C GLU A 263 25.03 1.21 31.64
N LEU A 264 24.03 1.00 32.50
CA LEU A 264 22.78 0.33 32.13
C LEU A 264 21.86 1.34 31.51
N LEU A 265 21.76 1.36 30.17
CA LEU A 265 21.03 2.34 29.38
C LEU A 265 19.58 1.92 29.09
N ASP A 266 19.27 0.64 29.26
CA ASP A 266 17.94 0.08 28.91
C ASP A 266 17.22 -0.36 30.20
N GLU A 267 15.97 0.04 30.34
CA GLU A 267 15.03 -0.43 31.35
C GLU A 267 14.01 -1.33 30.66
N VAL A 268 14.36 -2.59 30.41
CA VAL A 268 13.44 -3.60 29.86
C VAL A 268 13.29 -4.74 30.85
N ASP A 269 12.09 -5.27 30.98
CA ASP A 269 11.82 -6.42 31.85
C ASP A 269 12.30 -7.69 31.15
N ASP A 270 13.20 -8.44 31.76
CA ASP A 270 13.78 -9.63 31.16
C ASP A 270 12.78 -10.80 31.08
N ASP A 271 11.68 -10.74 31.83
CA ASP A 271 10.59 -11.73 31.74
C ASP A 271 9.85 -11.69 30.39
N ASP A 272 9.85 -10.52 29.72
CA ASP A 272 9.27 -10.31 28.39
C ASP A 272 10.29 -10.50 27.25
N ALA A 273 11.52 -10.89 27.56
CA ALA A 273 12.59 -10.95 26.57
C ALA A 273 12.33 -12.02 25.48
N PRO A 274 12.64 -11.73 24.20
CA PRO A 274 12.57 -12.71 23.14
C PRO A 274 13.41 -13.96 23.44
N THR A 275 12.83 -15.13 23.14
CA THR A 275 13.48 -16.42 23.41
C THR A 275 14.63 -16.75 22.46
N ASP A 276 14.75 -16.01 21.36
CA ASP A 276 15.74 -16.22 20.30
C ASP A 276 16.99 -15.33 20.44
N ILE A 277 17.15 -14.64 21.59
CA ILE A 277 18.37 -13.91 21.94
C ILE A 277 19.19 -14.72 22.94
N PRO A 278 20.55 -14.59 22.93
CA PRO A 278 21.40 -15.29 23.88
C PRO A 278 21.00 -15.07 25.34
N SER A 279 20.98 -16.13 26.11
CA SER A 279 20.68 -16.06 27.55
C SER A 279 21.83 -15.38 28.34
N PHE A 280 21.54 -15.01 29.60
CA PHE A 280 22.56 -14.43 30.48
C PHE A 280 23.73 -15.44 30.70
N GLU A 281 23.44 -16.74 30.87
CA GLU A 281 24.44 -17.78 31.05
C GLU A 281 25.33 -17.92 29.80
N GLU A 282 24.73 -17.91 28.60
CA GLU A 282 25.49 -17.98 27.36
C GLU A 282 26.41 -16.78 27.15
N LEU A 283 25.92 -15.56 27.47
CA LEU A 283 26.74 -14.36 27.42
C LEU A 283 27.84 -14.38 28.51
N SER A 284 27.55 -14.90 29.69
CA SER A 284 28.48 -14.99 30.78
C SER A 284 29.57 -16.04 30.55
N ALA A 285 29.37 -17.01 29.66
CA ALA A 285 30.37 -17.99 29.23
C ALA A 285 31.36 -17.46 28.19
N ARG A 286 31.06 -16.34 27.52
CA ARG A 286 31.93 -15.73 26.49
C ARG A 286 33.02 -14.87 27.10
N GLU A 287 34.09 -14.61 26.37
CA GLU A 287 35.11 -13.65 26.74
C GLU A 287 34.55 -12.23 26.91
N VAL A 288 35.08 -11.46 27.86
CA VAL A 288 34.64 -10.08 28.14
C VAL A 288 34.72 -9.19 26.91
N SER A 289 35.76 -9.36 26.09
CA SER A 289 35.96 -8.64 24.84
C SER A 289 34.85 -8.92 23.83
N GLU A 290 34.37 -10.16 23.74
CA GLU A 290 33.27 -10.56 22.86
C GLU A 290 31.94 -9.93 23.31
N VAL A 291 31.67 -9.96 24.62
CA VAL A 291 30.46 -9.35 25.17
C VAL A 291 30.45 -7.83 24.96
N LYS A 292 31.60 -7.16 25.15
CA LYS A 292 31.74 -5.73 24.81
C LYS A 292 31.48 -5.46 23.32
N SER A 293 31.93 -6.36 22.44
CA SER A 293 31.66 -6.26 21.01
C SER A 293 30.15 -6.40 20.71
N VAL A 294 29.43 -7.29 21.41
CA VAL A 294 27.97 -7.42 21.31
C VAL A 294 27.28 -6.11 21.71
N VAL A 295 27.66 -5.51 22.85
CA VAL A 295 27.11 -4.22 23.31
C VAL A 295 27.34 -3.11 22.28
N ALA A 296 28.56 -3.03 21.73
CA ALA A 296 28.88 -2.04 20.70
C ALA A 296 28.06 -2.26 19.43
N GLY A 297 27.91 -3.51 18.98
CA GLY A 297 27.07 -3.89 17.85
C GLY A 297 25.60 -3.50 18.05
N CYS A 298 25.01 -3.86 19.21
CA CYS A 298 23.65 -3.47 19.55
C CYS A 298 23.48 -1.95 19.54
N THR A 299 24.44 -1.21 20.08
CA THR A 299 24.39 0.26 20.14
C THR A 299 24.44 0.88 18.72
N GLY A 300 25.27 0.33 17.82
CA GLY A 300 25.32 0.73 16.42
C GLY A 300 23.98 0.49 15.72
N THR A 301 23.46 -0.74 15.81
CA THR A 301 22.18 -1.13 15.20
C THR A 301 21.01 -0.30 15.74
N LEU A 302 20.97 -0.01 17.05
CA LEU A 302 19.92 0.83 17.63
C LEU A 302 19.94 2.27 17.09
N LYS A 303 21.13 2.84 16.81
CA LYS A 303 21.23 4.15 16.17
C LYS A 303 20.68 4.13 14.74
N GLU A 304 20.99 3.10 13.97
CA GLU A 304 20.46 2.94 12.61
C GLU A 304 18.93 2.76 12.63
N LEU A 305 18.43 1.90 13.50
CA LEU A 305 17.00 1.66 13.66
C LEU A 305 16.24 2.91 14.13
N SER A 306 16.84 3.74 15.01
CA SER A 306 16.20 4.98 15.46
C SER A 306 15.93 5.95 14.30
N VAL A 307 16.83 6.04 13.32
CA VAL A 307 16.65 6.88 12.13
C VAL A 307 15.50 6.34 11.27
N ILE A 308 15.43 5.01 11.10
CA ILE A 308 14.35 4.37 10.33
C ILE A 308 13.00 4.59 11.03
N ILE A 309 12.94 4.36 12.34
CA ILE A 309 11.72 4.55 13.14
C ILE A 309 11.22 5.99 13.03
N GLU A 310 12.09 6.98 13.20
CA GLU A 310 11.73 8.39 13.10
C GLU A 310 11.18 8.74 11.70
N ALA A 311 11.84 8.26 10.64
CA ALA A 311 11.42 8.47 9.26
C ALA A 311 10.04 7.84 8.98
N GLU A 312 9.82 6.59 9.41
CA GLU A 312 8.55 5.88 9.21
C GLU A 312 7.43 6.48 10.07
N GLN A 313 7.70 6.91 11.30
CA GLN A 313 6.72 7.61 12.14
C GLN A 313 6.29 8.94 11.49
N LYS A 314 7.24 9.71 10.97
CA LYS A 314 6.95 10.95 10.23
C LYS A 314 6.11 10.70 8.99
N LYS A 315 6.44 9.65 8.22
CA LYS A 315 5.68 9.23 7.04
C LYS A 315 4.25 8.83 7.42
N ARG A 316 4.07 7.99 8.44
CA ARG A 316 2.75 7.58 8.92
C ARG A 316 1.92 8.75 9.43
N LYS A 317 2.53 9.66 10.18
CA LYS A 317 1.84 10.87 10.63
C LYS A 317 1.34 11.69 9.45
N LYS A 318 2.18 11.87 8.42
CA LYS A 318 1.77 12.56 7.19
C LYS A 318 0.57 11.88 6.54
N TRP A 319 0.59 10.55 6.38
CA TRP A 319 -0.54 9.80 5.82
C TRP A 319 -1.82 9.94 6.65
N MET A 320 -1.72 9.88 7.97
CA MET A 320 -2.87 10.07 8.85
C MET A 320 -3.46 11.48 8.72
N ASP A 321 -2.63 12.51 8.66
CA ASP A 321 -3.06 13.89 8.49
C ASP A 321 -3.75 14.08 7.12
N GLU A 322 -3.16 13.56 6.04
CA GLU A 322 -3.75 13.60 4.69
C GLU A 322 -5.07 12.83 4.61
N ASN A 323 -5.15 11.64 5.18
CA ASN A 323 -6.36 10.84 5.22
C ASN A 323 -7.47 11.50 6.07
N SER A 324 -7.09 12.15 7.16
CA SER A 324 -8.03 12.95 7.96
C SER A 324 -8.62 14.10 7.14
N LEU A 325 -7.80 14.78 6.35
CA LEU A 325 -8.27 15.84 5.44
C LEU A 325 -9.18 15.30 4.32
N ARG A 326 -8.84 14.14 3.74
CA ARG A 326 -9.69 13.47 2.72
C ARG A 326 -11.08 13.14 3.26
N ARG A 327 -11.18 12.76 4.53
CA ARG A 327 -12.43 12.39 5.21
C ARG A 327 -13.22 13.59 5.76
N ALA A 328 -12.57 14.75 5.89
CA ALA A 328 -13.18 15.94 6.49
C ALA A 328 -14.29 16.51 5.60
N ASP A 329 -15.48 16.70 6.18
CA ASP A 329 -16.52 17.49 5.53
C ASP A 329 -16.21 18.99 5.65
N LEU A 330 -15.67 19.57 4.59
CA LEU A 330 -15.35 20.97 4.51
C LEU A 330 -16.52 21.86 4.06
N VAL A 331 -17.69 21.28 3.73
CA VAL A 331 -18.89 22.06 3.30
C VAL A 331 -19.34 23.04 4.35
N PRO A 332 -19.51 22.67 5.64
CA PRO A 332 -19.95 23.59 6.64
C PRO A 332 -19.01 24.78 6.79
N LEU A 333 -17.69 24.53 6.71
CA LEU A 333 -16.67 25.58 6.76
C LEU A 333 -16.77 26.51 5.55
N ALA A 334 -16.87 25.97 4.34
CA ALA A 334 -17.01 26.73 3.10
C ALA A 334 -18.27 27.58 3.12
N LEU A 335 -19.41 27.03 3.53
CA LEU A 335 -20.67 27.75 3.66
C LEU A 335 -20.59 28.85 4.72
N CYS A 336 -19.94 28.61 5.85
CA CYS A 336 -19.74 29.61 6.88
C CYS A 336 -18.88 30.78 6.36
N ALA A 337 -17.78 30.49 5.67
CA ALA A 337 -16.92 31.47 5.04
C ALA A 337 -17.67 32.31 3.98
N MET A 338 -18.44 31.66 3.10
CA MET A 338 -19.25 32.36 2.09
C MET A 338 -20.32 33.24 2.72
N ARG A 339 -21.01 32.78 3.76
CA ARG A 339 -22.00 33.60 4.50
C ARG A 339 -21.34 34.81 5.16
N HIS A 340 -20.14 34.64 5.72
CA HIS A 340 -19.38 35.72 6.33
C HIS A 340 -18.97 36.78 5.28
N LEU A 341 -18.45 36.35 4.13
CA LEU A 341 -18.10 37.22 3.01
C LEU A 341 -19.33 37.94 2.43
N ALA A 342 -20.46 37.24 2.31
CA ALA A 342 -21.72 37.84 1.86
C ALA A 342 -22.19 38.95 2.82
N ARG A 343 -22.14 38.72 4.14
CA ARG A 343 -22.52 39.74 5.13
C ARG A 343 -21.61 40.98 5.08
N LYS A 344 -20.37 40.80 4.65
CA LYS A 344 -19.42 41.90 4.43
C LYS A 344 -19.49 42.56 3.07
N GLY A 345 -20.38 42.09 2.19
CA GLY A 345 -20.46 42.54 0.79
C GLY A 345 -19.25 42.16 -0.08
N GLN A 346 -18.43 41.23 0.37
CA GLN A 346 -17.15 40.87 -0.27
C GLN A 346 -17.22 39.54 -1.05
N LEU A 347 -18.36 38.87 -1.07
CA LEU A 347 -18.48 37.52 -1.67
C LEU A 347 -18.17 37.54 -3.18
N MET A 348 -18.72 38.48 -3.93
CA MET A 348 -18.52 38.55 -5.38
C MET A 348 -17.06 38.81 -5.75
N ALA A 349 -16.41 39.76 -5.07
CA ALA A 349 -15.00 40.05 -5.28
C ALA A 349 -14.10 38.84 -4.91
N ALA A 350 -14.45 38.11 -3.87
CA ALA A 350 -13.73 36.88 -3.49
C ALA A 350 -13.92 35.75 -4.53
N LEU A 351 -15.11 35.62 -5.09
CA LEU A 351 -15.39 34.65 -6.16
C LEU A 351 -14.63 34.96 -7.46
N GLU A 352 -14.60 36.23 -7.86
CA GLU A 352 -13.84 36.68 -9.03
C GLU A 352 -12.35 36.41 -8.86
N LYS A 353 -11.78 36.81 -7.72
CA LYS A 353 -10.38 36.51 -7.38
C LYS A 353 -10.09 35.00 -7.34
N GLY A 354 -11.03 34.20 -6.81
CA GLY A 354 -10.91 32.74 -6.80
C GLY A 354 -10.87 32.14 -8.21
N LYS A 355 -11.69 32.66 -9.14
CA LYS A 355 -11.68 32.27 -10.56
C LYS A 355 -10.33 32.60 -11.23
N GLU A 356 -9.81 33.80 -10.99
CA GLU A 356 -8.51 34.20 -11.54
C GLU A 356 -7.36 33.31 -11.04
N VAL A 357 -7.36 33.01 -9.74
CA VAL A 357 -6.35 32.10 -9.15
C VAL A 357 -6.48 30.68 -9.71
N HIS A 358 -7.70 30.21 -9.89
CA HIS A 358 -7.94 28.89 -10.49
C HIS A 358 -7.43 28.83 -11.94
N LEU A 359 -7.75 29.83 -12.77
CA LEU A 359 -7.27 29.91 -14.15
C LEU A 359 -5.74 29.93 -14.23
N LYS A 360 -5.08 30.74 -13.40
CA LYS A 360 -3.61 30.76 -13.32
C LYS A 360 -3.01 29.41 -12.96
N ARG A 361 -3.58 28.70 -11.97
CA ARG A 361 -3.13 27.35 -11.59
C ARG A 361 -3.32 26.33 -12.70
N VAL A 362 -4.40 26.44 -13.48
CA VAL A 362 -4.63 25.59 -14.64
C VAL A 362 -3.60 25.87 -15.74
N GLU A 363 -3.29 27.14 -15.99
CA GLU A 363 -2.27 27.56 -16.96
C GLU A 363 -0.86 27.12 -16.51
N GLU A 364 -0.51 27.31 -15.23
CA GLU A 364 0.76 26.86 -14.66
C GLU A 364 0.93 25.33 -14.74
N LYS A 365 -0.14 24.58 -14.47
CA LYS A 365 -0.13 23.11 -14.66
C LYS A 365 0.09 22.73 -16.13
N LYS A 366 -0.58 23.41 -17.06
CA LYS A 366 -0.38 23.18 -18.48
C LYS A 366 1.03 23.56 -18.95
N ALA A 367 1.59 24.65 -18.43
CA ALA A 367 2.95 25.08 -18.74
C ALA A 367 4.02 24.14 -18.13
N ALA A 368 3.82 23.67 -16.90
CA ALA A 368 4.70 22.70 -16.26
C ALA A 368 4.71 21.35 -17.00
N THR A 369 3.56 20.95 -17.55
CA THR A 369 3.46 19.74 -18.37
C THR A 369 4.15 19.94 -19.74
N ALA A 370 4.16 21.16 -20.28
CA ALA A 370 4.82 21.49 -21.55
C ALA A 370 6.35 21.67 -21.44
N THR A 371 6.88 21.92 -20.23
CA THR A 371 8.34 22.09 -19.98
C THR A 371 9.01 20.81 -19.50
N ALA A 372 8.28 19.75 -19.22
CA ALA A 372 8.77 18.44 -18.81
C ALA A 372 8.99 17.47 -20.00
N HIS A 373 9.00 18.01 -21.23
CA HIS A 373 9.29 17.28 -22.47
C HIS A 373 10.57 17.79 -23.13
#